data_632d3de2653388282cf41d2a09c886f2
#
_entry.id   632d3de2653388282cf41d2a09c886f2
#
_cell.length_a   1.000
_cell.length_b   1.000
_cell.length_c   1.000
_cell.angle_alpha   90.00
_cell.angle_beta   90.00
_cell.angle_gamma   90.00
#
_symmetry.space_group_name_H-M   'P 1'
#
loop_
_entity.id
_entity.type
_entity.pdbx_description
1 polymer ?
#
loop_
_entity_poly.entity_id
_entity_poly.type
_entity_poly.pdbx_seq_one_letter_code
_entity_poly.pdbx_strand_id
1 'polypeptide(L)'
;MTEATPHNHAFDRAIALTAAGPNLFKGNVDDSFQNMVGPFGGVTAAILLNGALQHPERIGEPISLTINFAGPVQLGDFELEAIPLRTNRSTQHWLLLQKQNGEVVTSGTAFFATRRETWSEQQHDMPAAPAADSLPRVERGERNWFRNYDFRYVSGLFDPNRSDGNPEDAHSETLLWTRDNPPRPLDFASLTALGDVFAPRIFHRRQRFTPAGTVSLTHYFHADTDQLARAGDRHLLGQARATRMHNNYSDQIAHLWSDDGQLLLTTTQVAYFKE
;
A
#
# COMPACT_ATOMS: atom_id res chain seq x y z
N MET A 1 22.26 0.78 -21.85
CA MET A 1 21.43 0.66 -20.63
C MET A 1 21.67 1.93 -19.84
N THR A 2 20.78 2.90 -19.95
CA THR A 2 20.83 4.15 -19.19
C THR A 2 20.34 3.82 -17.78
N GLU A 3 21.22 3.93 -16.77
CA GLU A 3 20.82 3.92 -15.36
C GLU A 3 19.75 4.99 -15.17
N ALA A 4 18.54 4.57 -14.84
CA ALA A 4 17.49 5.49 -14.43
C ALA A 4 17.92 6.12 -13.12
N THR A 5 18.18 7.42 -13.13
CA THR A 5 18.40 8.20 -11.92
C THR A 5 17.17 8.04 -11.01
N PRO A 6 17.33 7.80 -9.69
CA PRO A 6 16.22 7.50 -8.77
C PRO A 6 15.06 8.52 -8.78
N HIS A 7 15.32 9.76 -9.20
CA HIS A 7 14.35 10.86 -9.20
C HIS A 7 13.37 10.89 -10.40
N ASN A 8 13.39 9.91 -11.30
CA ASN A 8 12.53 9.94 -12.49
C ASN A 8 11.33 8.97 -12.43
N HIS A 9 11.25 8.09 -11.44
CA HIS A 9 10.13 7.18 -11.29
C HIS A 9 8.87 7.92 -10.79
N ALA A 10 7.69 7.60 -11.34
CA ALA A 10 6.43 8.26 -10.94
C ALA A 10 6.16 8.14 -9.43
N PHE A 11 6.44 6.97 -8.86
CA PHE A 11 6.27 6.73 -7.44
C PHE A 11 7.19 7.61 -6.58
N ASP A 12 8.50 7.72 -6.93
CA ASP A 12 9.45 8.55 -6.17
C ASP A 12 9.05 10.02 -6.18
N ARG A 13 8.51 10.52 -7.32
CA ARG A 13 7.97 11.89 -7.39
C ARG A 13 6.73 12.07 -6.53
N ALA A 14 5.81 11.09 -6.57
CA ALA A 14 4.56 11.18 -5.82
C ALA A 14 4.74 11.18 -4.29
N ILE A 15 5.79 10.52 -3.78
CA ILE A 15 6.10 10.48 -2.35
C ILE A 15 7.18 11.48 -1.92
N ALA A 16 7.64 12.34 -2.85
CA ALA A 16 8.72 13.29 -2.56
C ALA A 16 8.29 14.29 -1.47
N LEU A 17 9.17 14.49 -0.49
CA LEU A 17 8.97 15.42 0.61
C LEU A 17 10.16 16.37 0.74
N THR A 18 9.88 17.63 1.05
CA THR A 18 10.88 18.65 1.36
C THR A 18 10.75 19.04 2.81
N ALA A 19 11.84 18.97 3.58
CA ALA A 19 11.85 19.40 4.97
C ALA A 19 11.55 20.92 5.07
N ALA A 20 10.61 21.26 5.93
CA ALA A 20 10.14 22.64 6.16
C ALA A 20 10.24 23.07 7.64
N GLY A 21 10.68 22.16 8.51
CA GLY A 21 10.88 22.39 9.95
C GLY A 21 11.36 21.11 10.64
N PRO A 22 11.53 21.11 11.95
CA PRO A 22 12.04 19.96 12.68
C PRO A 22 11.24 18.67 12.47
N ASN A 23 9.90 18.77 12.46
CA ASN A 23 8.98 17.66 12.26
C ASN A 23 8.05 17.89 11.07
N LEU A 24 8.29 18.93 10.28
CA LEU A 24 7.40 19.39 9.21
C LEU A 24 8.04 19.14 7.85
N PHE A 25 7.28 18.54 6.98
CA PHE A 25 7.59 18.32 5.57
C PHE A 25 6.50 18.94 4.69
N LYS A 26 6.86 19.28 3.46
CA LYS A 26 5.94 19.71 2.41
C LYS A 26 6.05 18.76 1.22
N GLY A 27 4.92 18.51 0.58
CA GLY A 27 4.82 17.72 -0.63
C GLY A 27 3.72 18.22 -1.53
N ASN A 28 3.56 17.60 -2.66
CA ASN A 28 2.53 17.94 -3.63
C ASN A 28 1.86 16.66 -4.15
N VAL A 29 0.54 16.68 -4.24
CA VAL A 29 -0.26 15.61 -4.85
C VAL A 29 -0.56 16.00 -6.29
N ASP A 30 -0.01 15.25 -7.23
CA ASP A 30 -0.31 15.35 -8.64
C ASP A 30 -1.33 14.28 -9.09
N ASP A 31 -1.66 14.25 -10.37
CA ASP A 31 -2.65 13.33 -10.92
C ASP A 31 -2.09 11.93 -11.26
N SER A 32 -0.78 11.70 -11.09
CA SER A 32 -0.11 10.46 -11.49
C SER A 32 -0.68 9.21 -10.79
N PHE A 33 -1.14 9.36 -9.54
CA PHE A 33 -1.78 8.31 -8.77
C PHE A 33 -3.26 8.57 -8.48
N GLN A 34 -3.92 9.39 -9.31
CA GLN A 34 -5.34 9.70 -9.13
C GLN A 34 -6.21 8.45 -9.22
N ASN A 35 -7.16 8.34 -8.28
CA ASN A 35 -8.20 7.33 -8.20
C ASN A 35 -9.59 8.00 -8.32
N MET A 36 -10.65 7.40 -7.78
CA MET A 36 -12.03 7.90 -7.92
C MET A 36 -12.30 9.21 -7.17
N VAL A 37 -11.76 9.38 -5.97
CA VAL A 37 -12.11 10.49 -5.05
C VAL A 37 -10.84 11.17 -4.50
N GLY A 38 -9.70 10.99 -5.12
CA GLY A 38 -8.42 11.49 -4.65
C GLY A 38 -7.31 10.54 -5.06
N PRO A 39 -6.10 10.70 -4.57
CA PRO A 39 -5.01 9.79 -4.89
C PRO A 39 -5.29 8.38 -4.34
N PHE A 40 -4.64 7.39 -4.92
CA PHE A 40 -4.63 6.03 -4.45
C PHE A 40 -4.20 5.97 -2.97
N GLY A 41 -4.96 5.22 -2.14
CA GLY A 41 -4.72 5.16 -0.69
C GLY A 41 -3.32 4.65 -0.32
N GLY A 42 -2.81 3.69 -1.08
CA GLY A 42 -1.47 3.16 -0.89
C GLY A 42 -0.37 4.21 -1.06
N VAL A 43 -0.47 5.12 -2.03
CA VAL A 43 0.52 6.21 -2.17
C VAL A 43 0.38 7.23 -1.04
N THR A 44 -0.84 7.52 -0.59
CA THR A 44 -1.05 8.37 0.58
C THR A 44 -0.42 7.76 1.84
N ALA A 45 -0.59 6.46 2.06
CA ALA A 45 0.07 5.74 3.16
C ALA A 45 1.60 5.77 3.05
N ALA A 46 2.12 5.60 1.83
CA ALA A 46 3.57 5.68 1.57
C ALA A 46 4.14 7.10 1.84
N ILE A 47 3.40 8.16 1.52
CA ILE A 47 3.78 9.56 1.85
C ILE A 47 3.91 9.71 3.37
N LEU A 48 2.94 9.23 4.15
CA LEU A 48 3.01 9.34 5.61
C LEU A 48 4.19 8.58 6.18
N LEU A 49 4.41 7.33 5.73
CA LEU A 49 5.57 6.55 6.16
C LEU A 49 6.88 7.23 5.77
N ASN A 50 6.94 7.82 4.57
CA ASN A 50 8.14 8.48 4.05
C ASN A 50 8.56 9.68 4.90
N GLY A 51 7.61 10.39 5.53
CA GLY A 51 7.92 11.43 6.51
C GLY A 51 8.72 10.90 7.70
N ALA A 52 8.34 9.75 8.26
CA ALA A 52 9.12 9.11 9.32
C ALA A 52 10.44 8.51 8.80
N LEU A 53 10.45 7.94 7.59
CA LEU A 53 11.66 7.37 6.96
C LEU A 53 12.73 8.43 6.69
N GLN A 54 12.35 9.67 6.33
CA GLN A 54 13.27 10.78 6.06
C GLN A 54 13.62 11.60 7.30
N HIS A 55 12.96 11.37 8.42
CA HIS A 55 13.18 12.16 9.63
C HIS A 55 14.59 11.92 10.20
N PRO A 56 15.35 12.99 10.54
CA PRO A 56 16.73 12.86 11.01
C PRO A 56 16.89 12.10 12.33
N GLU A 57 15.84 12.09 13.18
CA GLU A 57 15.85 11.37 14.45
C GLU A 57 15.37 9.92 14.33
N ARG A 58 15.09 9.43 13.12
CA ARG A 58 14.62 8.06 12.92
C ARG A 58 15.62 7.04 13.44
N ILE A 59 15.12 6.05 14.18
CA ILE A 59 15.86 4.84 14.55
C ILE A 59 15.19 3.59 13.98
N GLY A 60 16.01 2.62 13.57
CA GLY A 60 15.52 1.32 13.10
C GLY A 60 14.69 1.39 11.83
N GLU A 61 13.81 0.40 11.68
CA GLU A 61 12.97 0.16 10.52
C GLU A 61 11.49 0.09 10.93
N PRO A 62 10.55 0.33 10.01
CA PRO A 62 9.13 0.23 10.32
C PRO A 62 8.75 -1.22 10.68
N ILE A 63 7.98 -1.37 11.74
CA ILE A 63 7.36 -2.62 12.18
C ILE A 63 5.86 -2.59 11.92
N SER A 64 5.23 -1.43 12.16
CA SER A 64 3.82 -1.24 11.82
C SER A 64 3.52 0.20 11.46
N LEU A 65 2.45 0.37 10.67
CA LEU A 65 1.89 1.65 10.28
C LEU A 65 0.38 1.53 10.26
N THR A 66 -0.34 2.38 10.97
CA THR A 66 -1.79 2.49 10.91
C THR A 66 -2.19 3.86 10.38
N ILE A 67 -3.03 3.89 9.37
CA ILE A 67 -3.51 5.11 8.70
C ILE A 67 -5.02 5.23 8.87
N ASN A 68 -5.51 6.44 9.11
CA ASN A 68 -6.92 6.80 9.07
C ASN A 68 -7.14 7.88 8.00
N PHE A 69 -8.00 7.59 7.03
CA PHE A 69 -8.39 8.52 5.97
C PHE A 69 -9.57 9.35 6.46
N ALA A 70 -9.28 10.53 7.02
CA ALA A 70 -10.27 11.39 7.67
C ALA A 70 -11.06 12.24 6.68
N GLY A 71 -10.44 12.58 5.53
CA GLY A 71 -11.06 13.37 4.47
C GLY A 71 -10.44 13.08 3.10
N PRO A 72 -11.08 13.55 2.02
CA PRO A 72 -10.53 13.38 0.67
C PRO A 72 -9.28 14.25 0.50
N VAL A 73 -8.17 13.61 0.12
CA VAL A 73 -6.95 14.32 -0.27
C VAL A 73 -7.16 14.92 -1.65
N GLN A 74 -6.86 16.20 -1.82
CA GLN A 74 -7.01 16.95 -3.06
C GLN A 74 -5.68 17.04 -3.81
N LEU A 75 -5.72 17.34 -5.12
CA LEU A 75 -4.55 17.75 -5.88
C LEU A 75 -3.97 19.05 -5.30
N GLY A 76 -2.65 19.19 -5.33
CA GLY A 76 -1.94 20.35 -4.85
C GLY A 76 -1.10 20.11 -3.61
N ASP A 77 -0.67 21.18 -2.98
CA ASP A 77 0.27 21.13 -1.88
C ASP A 77 -0.36 20.59 -0.60
N PHE A 78 0.46 19.92 0.20
CA PHE A 78 0.14 19.46 1.54
C PHE A 78 1.31 19.67 2.50
N GLU A 79 0.99 19.69 3.77
CA GLU A 79 1.95 19.61 4.86
C GLU A 79 1.85 18.25 5.55
N LEU A 80 2.98 17.70 5.93
CA LEU A 80 3.08 16.46 6.70
C LEU A 80 3.88 16.70 7.98
N GLU A 81 3.24 16.54 9.11
CA GLU A 81 3.91 16.48 10.40
C GLU A 81 4.27 15.02 10.71
N ALA A 82 5.57 14.76 10.90
CA ALA A 82 6.08 13.47 11.37
C ALA A 82 6.72 13.67 12.75
N ILE A 83 5.98 13.32 13.80
CA ILE A 83 6.32 13.68 15.18
C ILE A 83 6.78 12.43 15.93
N PRO A 84 8.04 12.34 16.37
CA PRO A 84 8.49 11.26 17.24
C PRO A 84 7.89 11.44 18.64
N LEU A 85 6.86 10.66 18.97
CA LEU A 85 6.16 10.72 20.25
C LEU A 85 7.04 10.21 21.40
N ARG A 86 7.79 9.15 21.12
CA ARG A 86 8.69 8.54 22.09
C ARG A 86 9.80 7.78 21.38
N THR A 87 11.03 8.07 21.75
CA THR A 87 12.22 7.33 21.34
C THR A 87 12.81 6.62 22.57
N ASN A 88 12.92 5.30 22.50
CA ASN A 88 13.63 4.47 23.45
C ASN A 88 14.96 4.00 22.82
N ARG A 89 15.72 3.14 23.53
CA ARG A 89 17.01 2.65 23.05
C ARG A 89 16.94 1.95 21.67
N SER A 90 15.86 1.23 21.38
CA SER A 90 15.73 0.41 20.16
C SER A 90 14.32 0.46 19.55
N THR A 91 13.45 1.32 20.03
CA THR A 91 12.06 1.45 19.56
C THR A 91 11.65 2.91 19.51
N GLN A 92 10.78 3.24 18.55
CA GLN A 92 10.31 4.60 18.36
C GLN A 92 8.85 4.60 17.91
N HIS A 93 8.06 5.49 18.50
CA HIS A 93 6.65 5.69 18.19
C HIS A 93 6.46 7.04 17.50
N TRP A 94 5.64 7.06 16.45
CA TRP A 94 5.39 8.21 15.61
C TRP A 94 3.93 8.58 15.55
N LEU A 95 3.65 9.88 15.47
CA LEU A 95 2.38 10.44 15.00
C LEU A 95 2.65 11.11 13.66
N LEU A 96 1.78 10.83 12.67
CA LEU A 96 1.88 11.31 11.30
C LEU A 96 0.57 12.02 10.95
N LEU A 97 0.64 13.29 10.52
CA LEU A 97 -0.53 14.10 10.21
C LEU A 97 -0.34 14.79 8.86
N GLN A 98 -1.09 14.38 7.85
CA GLN A 98 -1.13 15.07 6.57
C GLN A 98 -2.26 16.11 6.60
N LYS A 99 -1.92 17.35 6.24
CA LYS A 99 -2.81 18.49 6.27
C LYS A 99 -2.93 19.16 4.91
N GLN A 100 -4.13 19.57 4.55
CA GLN A 100 -4.39 20.47 3.43
C GLN A 100 -5.31 21.59 3.90
N ASN A 101 -5.00 22.82 3.51
CA ASN A 101 -5.77 24.02 3.90
C ASN A 101 -5.95 24.16 5.42
N GLY A 102 -4.97 23.69 6.22
CA GLY A 102 -5.03 23.71 7.68
C GLY A 102 -5.81 22.57 8.33
N GLU A 103 -6.48 21.73 7.54
CA GLU A 103 -7.29 20.59 8.02
C GLU A 103 -6.52 19.27 7.92
N VAL A 104 -6.65 18.39 8.91
CA VAL A 104 -6.10 17.03 8.86
C VAL A 104 -6.95 16.20 7.91
N VAL A 105 -6.38 15.80 6.77
CA VAL A 105 -7.03 14.93 5.78
C VAL A 105 -6.69 13.47 5.98
N THR A 106 -5.48 13.18 6.48
CA THR A 106 -5.04 11.81 6.82
C THR A 106 -4.20 11.84 8.08
N SER A 107 -4.39 10.88 8.96
CA SER A 107 -3.59 10.70 10.16
C SER A 107 -3.07 9.28 10.27
N GLY A 108 -1.95 9.09 10.97
CA GLY A 108 -1.41 7.76 11.20
C GLY A 108 -0.52 7.70 12.42
N THR A 109 -0.28 6.45 12.84
CA THR A 109 0.75 6.13 13.84
C THR A 109 1.68 5.07 13.26
N ALA A 110 2.98 5.20 13.54
CA ALA A 110 3.95 4.20 13.14
C ALA A 110 4.80 3.76 14.34
N PHE A 111 5.21 2.51 14.29
CA PHE A 111 6.15 1.94 15.22
C PHE A 111 7.39 1.45 14.48
N PHE A 112 8.55 1.92 14.91
CA PHE A 112 9.86 1.59 14.36
C PHE A 112 10.69 0.87 15.42
N ALA A 113 11.53 -0.06 14.98
CA ALA A 113 12.46 -0.74 15.88
C ALA A 113 13.75 -1.15 15.17
N THR A 114 14.83 -1.24 15.94
CA THR A 114 16.04 -1.94 15.50
C THR A 114 15.79 -3.44 15.64
N ARG A 115 15.74 -4.16 14.51
CA ARG A 115 15.62 -5.61 14.48
C ARG A 115 16.90 -6.26 15.00
N ARG A 116 16.74 -7.40 15.63
CA ARG A 116 17.85 -8.20 16.18
C ARG A 116 17.71 -9.61 15.68
N GLU A 117 18.82 -10.25 15.42
CA GLU A 117 18.84 -11.68 15.13
C GLU A 117 18.38 -12.48 16.35
N THR A 118 17.25 -13.18 16.19
CA THR A 118 16.62 -14.01 17.21
C THR A 118 15.95 -15.20 16.53
N TRP A 119 15.30 -16.06 17.30
CA TRP A 119 14.43 -17.10 16.78
C TRP A 119 13.37 -16.49 15.86
N SER A 120 13.20 -17.11 14.67
CA SER A 120 12.27 -16.64 13.64
C SER A 120 11.58 -17.81 12.97
N GLU A 121 10.29 -17.65 12.67
CA GLU A 121 9.46 -18.65 12.00
C GLU A 121 8.43 -17.95 11.12
N GLN A 122 8.15 -18.50 9.94
CA GLN A 122 7.03 -18.10 9.09
C GLN A 122 5.98 -19.22 9.13
N GLN A 123 4.78 -18.90 9.66
CA GLN A 123 3.68 -19.88 9.78
C GLN A 123 2.64 -19.74 8.66
N HIS A 124 2.71 -18.68 7.84
CA HIS A 124 1.81 -18.46 6.72
C HIS A 124 2.58 -18.60 5.42
N ASP A 125 2.47 -19.77 4.81
CA ASP A 125 3.16 -20.09 3.58
C ASP A 125 2.57 -19.32 2.38
N MET A 126 3.42 -19.04 1.40
CA MET A 126 3.00 -18.47 0.13
C MET A 126 2.10 -19.45 -0.62
N PRO A 127 0.92 -19.03 -1.09
CA PRO A 127 0.07 -19.87 -1.92
C PRO A 127 0.77 -20.31 -3.20
N ALA A 128 0.47 -21.52 -3.66
CA ALA A 128 0.97 -22.00 -4.95
C ALA A 128 0.40 -21.13 -6.09
N ALA A 129 1.27 -20.64 -6.95
CA ALA A 129 0.91 -19.80 -8.09
C ALA A 129 1.82 -20.09 -9.29
N PRO A 130 1.32 -19.98 -10.54
CA PRO A 130 2.17 -19.95 -11.72
C PRO A 130 3.16 -18.78 -11.65
N ALA A 131 4.31 -18.90 -12.30
CA ALA A 131 5.28 -17.80 -12.38
C ALA A 131 4.64 -16.54 -12.99
N ALA A 132 4.98 -15.37 -12.46
CA ALA A 132 4.42 -14.10 -12.92
C ALA A 132 4.49 -13.93 -14.44
N ASP A 133 5.64 -14.25 -15.04
CA ASP A 133 5.88 -14.08 -16.47
C ASP A 133 5.07 -15.05 -17.36
N SER A 134 4.46 -16.09 -16.80
CA SER A 134 3.54 -16.97 -17.52
C SER A 134 2.11 -16.42 -17.62
N LEU A 135 1.80 -15.34 -16.92
CA LEU A 135 0.48 -14.74 -16.85
C LEU A 135 0.42 -13.42 -17.65
N PRO A 136 -0.70 -13.13 -18.30
CA PRO A 136 -0.85 -11.86 -19.01
C PRO A 136 -0.88 -10.68 -18.02
N ARG A 137 -0.24 -9.58 -18.40
CA ARG A 137 -0.41 -8.31 -17.72
C ARG A 137 -1.83 -7.79 -17.96
N VAL A 138 -2.48 -7.32 -16.90
CA VAL A 138 -3.79 -6.68 -17.02
C VAL A 138 -3.62 -5.20 -17.33
N GLU A 139 -4.06 -4.81 -18.53
CA GLU A 139 -4.11 -3.42 -18.96
C GLU A 139 -5.51 -2.86 -18.72
N ARG A 140 -5.66 -2.01 -17.69
CA ARG A 140 -6.90 -1.28 -17.43
C ARG A 140 -6.62 0.22 -17.46
N GLY A 141 -7.24 0.91 -18.43
CA GLY A 141 -6.80 2.19 -18.97
C GLY A 141 -7.28 3.47 -18.32
N GLU A 142 -8.26 3.46 -17.42
CA GLU A 142 -8.96 4.72 -17.06
C GLU A 142 -8.46 5.40 -15.78
N ARG A 143 -7.74 4.70 -14.90
CA ARG A 143 -7.26 5.26 -13.63
C ARG A 143 -5.77 5.40 -13.64
N ASN A 144 -5.28 6.60 -13.35
CA ASN A 144 -3.86 6.93 -13.44
C ASN A 144 -3.00 6.03 -12.55
N TRP A 145 -3.41 5.78 -11.30
CA TRP A 145 -2.65 4.97 -10.36
C TRP A 145 -2.40 3.54 -10.86
N PHE A 146 -3.37 2.93 -11.57
CA PHE A 146 -3.29 1.55 -12.02
C PHE A 146 -2.16 1.32 -13.02
N ARG A 147 -1.81 2.34 -13.83
CA ARG A 147 -0.71 2.27 -14.82
C ARG A 147 0.67 2.18 -14.18
N ASN A 148 0.78 2.62 -12.93
CA ASN A 148 2.03 2.65 -12.18
C ASN A 148 2.38 1.30 -11.53
N TYR A 149 1.56 0.27 -11.79
CA TYR A 149 1.79 -1.10 -11.32
C TYR A 149 1.65 -2.11 -12.47
N ASP A 150 2.40 -3.22 -12.39
CA ASP A 150 2.24 -4.40 -13.24
C ASP A 150 1.40 -5.42 -12.47
N PHE A 151 0.18 -5.69 -12.94
CA PHE A 151 -0.75 -6.64 -12.34
C PHE A 151 -0.91 -7.87 -13.20
N ARG A 152 -0.75 -9.06 -12.60
CA ARG A 152 -0.95 -10.36 -13.25
C ARG A 152 -1.75 -11.27 -12.34
N TYR A 153 -3.00 -11.46 -12.67
CA TYR A 153 -3.94 -12.19 -11.81
C TYR A 153 -3.79 -13.69 -12.00
N VAL A 154 -3.63 -14.40 -10.89
CA VAL A 154 -3.77 -15.86 -10.81
C VAL A 154 -5.24 -16.21 -10.69
N SER A 155 -5.99 -15.47 -9.84
CA SER A 155 -7.43 -15.63 -9.64
C SER A 155 -8.06 -14.36 -9.07
N GLY A 156 -9.39 -14.27 -9.13
CA GLY A 156 -10.14 -13.19 -8.52
C GLY A 156 -9.99 -11.84 -9.26
N LEU A 157 -9.79 -11.86 -10.58
CA LEU A 157 -9.90 -10.64 -11.37
C LEU A 157 -11.35 -10.17 -11.39
N PHE A 158 -11.62 -8.98 -10.86
CA PHE A 158 -12.93 -8.37 -10.96
C PHE A 158 -13.19 -7.88 -12.39
N ASP A 159 -14.23 -8.38 -13.02
CA ASP A 159 -14.71 -7.93 -14.31
C ASP A 159 -16.20 -7.57 -14.24
N PRO A 160 -16.53 -6.25 -14.25
CA PRO A 160 -17.92 -5.80 -14.17
C PRO A 160 -18.76 -6.16 -15.41
N ASN A 161 -18.13 -6.56 -16.51
CA ASN A 161 -18.79 -6.94 -17.75
C ASN A 161 -18.96 -8.47 -17.87
N ARG A 162 -18.58 -9.22 -16.85
CA ARG A 162 -18.70 -10.67 -16.84
C ARG A 162 -20.17 -11.07 -16.84
N SER A 163 -20.58 -11.77 -17.92
CA SER A 163 -21.98 -12.20 -18.13
C SER A 163 -22.26 -13.65 -17.69
N ASP A 164 -21.22 -14.40 -17.28
CA ASP A 164 -21.26 -15.86 -17.13
C ASP A 164 -21.21 -16.33 -15.67
N GLY A 165 -21.20 -15.43 -14.69
CA GLY A 165 -21.11 -15.76 -13.27
C GLY A 165 -22.40 -15.49 -12.50
N ASN A 166 -22.82 -16.42 -11.66
CA ASN A 166 -23.79 -16.12 -10.62
C ASN A 166 -23.12 -15.23 -9.57
N PRO A 167 -23.59 -13.99 -9.33
CA PRO A 167 -23.00 -13.12 -8.32
C PRO A 167 -22.96 -13.73 -6.92
N GLU A 168 -23.83 -14.70 -6.63
CA GLU A 168 -23.88 -15.38 -5.33
C GLU A 168 -22.74 -16.37 -5.13
N ASP A 169 -22.17 -16.91 -6.21
CA ASP A 169 -21.01 -17.80 -6.17
C ASP A 169 -19.67 -17.05 -6.11
N ALA A 170 -19.71 -15.74 -6.21
CA ALA A 170 -18.49 -14.92 -6.21
C ALA A 170 -17.82 -14.93 -4.82
N HIS A 171 -16.51 -15.11 -4.83
CA HIS A 171 -15.67 -15.01 -3.65
C HIS A 171 -15.04 -13.61 -3.53
N SER A 172 -14.67 -13.23 -2.31
CA SER A 172 -13.94 -11.99 -2.09
C SER A 172 -12.42 -12.14 -2.29
N GLU A 173 -11.95 -13.32 -2.62
CA GLU A 173 -10.52 -13.61 -2.74
C GLU A 173 -9.92 -13.09 -4.05
N THR A 174 -8.69 -12.62 -3.96
CA THR A 174 -7.83 -12.28 -5.09
C THR A 174 -6.44 -12.84 -4.83
N LEU A 175 -5.85 -13.46 -5.84
CA LEU A 175 -4.45 -13.85 -5.86
C LEU A 175 -3.83 -13.24 -7.12
N LEU A 176 -2.78 -12.43 -6.96
CA LEU A 176 -2.15 -11.72 -8.06
C LEU A 176 -0.66 -11.51 -7.81
N TRP A 177 0.10 -11.43 -8.89
CA TRP A 177 1.45 -10.87 -8.88
C TRP A 177 1.38 -9.37 -9.15
N THR A 178 2.19 -8.60 -8.42
CA THR A 178 2.25 -7.15 -8.59
C THR A 178 3.65 -6.61 -8.33
N ARG A 179 4.00 -5.52 -8.99
CA ARG A 179 5.20 -4.70 -8.74
C ARG A 179 4.99 -3.30 -9.27
N ASP A 180 5.89 -2.39 -8.95
CA ASP A 180 5.94 -1.06 -9.57
C ASP A 180 6.13 -1.17 -11.09
N ASN A 181 5.56 -0.20 -11.82
CA ASN A 181 5.70 -0.08 -13.27
C ASN A 181 6.08 1.36 -13.67
N PRO A 182 7.25 1.60 -14.30
CA PRO A 182 8.29 0.60 -14.63
C PRO A 182 8.87 -0.08 -13.40
N PRO A 183 9.58 -1.22 -13.56
CA PRO A 183 10.19 -1.91 -12.43
C PRO A 183 11.12 -1.00 -11.62
N ARG A 184 11.02 -1.07 -10.30
CA ARG A 184 11.75 -0.26 -9.33
C ARG A 184 12.20 -1.16 -8.18
N PRO A 185 13.43 -0.99 -7.63
CA PRO A 185 13.84 -1.70 -6.44
C PRO A 185 12.86 -1.47 -5.29
N LEU A 186 12.46 -2.55 -4.64
CA LEU A 186 11.51 -2.54 -3.53
C LEU A 186 12.12 -1.87 -2.30
N ASP A 187 11.36 -0.98 -1.69
CA ASP A 187 11.66 -0.37 -0.39
C ASP A 187 10.39 -0.35 0.49
N PHE A 188 10.51 0.14 1.72
CA PHE A 188 9.37 0.19 2.64
C PHE A 188 8.22 1.08 2.15
N ALA A 189 8.51 2.17 1.44
CA ALA A 189 7.49 3.04 0.88
C ALA A 189 6.72 2.36 -0.26
N SER A 190 7.43 1.71 -1.19
CA SER A 190 6.81 0.94 -2.28
C SER A 190 6.03 -0.26 -1.72
N LEU A 191 6.60 -1.01 -0.77
CA LEU A 191 5.90 -2.12 -0.12
C LEU A 191 4.60 -1.66 0.57
N THR A 192 4.61 -0.46 1.18
CA THR A 192 3.40 0.15 1.77
C THR A 192 2.34 0.40 0.71
N ALA A 193 2.70 0.99 -0.41
CA ALA A 193 1.76 1.26 -1.50
C ALA A 193 1.23 -0.04 -2.12
N LEU A 194 2.10 -1.02 -2.35
CA LEU A 194 1.72 -2.34 -2.86
C LEU A 194 0.79 -3.11 -1.90
N GLY A 195 0.83 -2.80 -0.61
CA GLY A 195 -0.07 -3.36 0.40
C GLY A 195 -1.55 -2.98 0.23
N ASP A 196 -1.86 -1.96 -0.58
CA ASP A 196 -3.21 -1.44 -0.81
C ASP A 196 -3.72 -1.63 -2.26
N VAL A 197 -2.99 -2.33 -3.12
CA VAL A 197 -3.33 -2.46 -4.56
C VAL A 197 -4.59 -3.27 -4.86
N PHE A 198 -5.17 -3.90 -3.88
CA PHE A 198 -6.32 -4.77 -4.05
C PHE A 198 -7.61 -3.96 -4.20
N ALA A 199 -8.40 -4.27 -5.24
CA ALA A 199 -9.71 -3.65 -5.42
C ALA A 199 -10.62 -3.88 -4.20
N PRO A 200 -11.57 -2.99 -3.89
CA PRO A 200 -12.50 -3.17 -2.78
C PRO A 200 -13.21 -4.53 -2.84
N ARG A 201 -13.19 -5.26 -1.73
CA ARG A 201 -13.73 -6.64 -1.67
C ARG A 201 -15.21 -6.72 -2.04
N ILE A 202 -15.95 -5.65 -1.82
CA ILE A 202 -17.36 -5.55 -2.21
C ILE A 202 -17.56 -5.69 -3.73
N PHE A 203 -16.62 -5.21 -4.56
CA PHE A 203 -16.70 -5.35 -6.01
C PHE A 203 -16.64 -6.82 -6.42
N HIS A 204 -15.73 -7.59 -5.84
CA HIS A 204 -15.58 -9.01 -6.10
C HIS A 204 -16.81 -9.80 -5.66
N ARG A 205 -17.34 -9.49 -4.45
CA ARG A 205 -18.49 -10.24 -3.91
C ARG A 205 -19.80 -9.91 -4.61
N ARG A 206 -19.99 -8.65 -5.05
CA ARG A 206 -21.21 -8.21 -5.71
C ARG A 206 -21.12 -8.18 -7.23
N GLN A 207 -19.93 -8.46 -7.80
CA GLN A 207 -19.65 -8.42 -9.24
C GLN A 207 -20.13 -7.12 -9.92
N ARG A 208 -20.02 -6.01 -9.21
CA ARG A 208 -20.37 -4.67 -9.72
C ARG A 208 -19.56 -3.59 -9.02
N PHE A 209 -19.38 -2.46 -9.70
CA PHE A 209 -18.85 -1.26 -9.06
C PHE A 209 -19.84 -0.75 -8.02
N THR A 210 -19.33 -0.53 -6.82
CA THR A 210 -20.06 0.02 -5.68
C THR A 210 -19.24 1.15 -5.11
N PRO A 211 -19.78 2.38 -4.89
CA PRO A 211 -19.00 3.43 -4.26
C PRO A 211 -18.42 2.95 -2.93
N ALA A 212 -17.10 2.99 -2.83
CA ALA A 212 -16.37 2.48 -1.67
C ALA A 212 -15.10 3.30 -1.42
N GLY A 213 -14.68 3.37 -0.17
CA GLY A 213 -13.44 4.03 0.24
C GLY A 213 -12.90 3.43 1.53
N THR A 214 -11.59 3.36 1.63
CA THR A 214 -10.91 2.90 2.83
C THR A 214 -11.05 3.92 3.96
N VAL A 215 -11.41 3.46 5.14
CA VAL A 215 -11.52 4.27 6.37
C VAL A 215 -10.24 4.18 7.17
N SER A 216 -9.73 2.96 7.36
CA SER A 216 -8.46 2.71 8.05
C SER A 216 -7.69 1.59 7.38
N LEU A 217 -6.37 1.67 7.44
CA LEU A 217 -5.45 0.72 6.84
C LEU A 217 -4.27 0.52 7.79
N THR A 218 -3.96 -0.73 8.13
CA THR A 218 -2.81 -1.09 8.96
C THR A 218 -1.88 -2.01 8.20
N HIS A 219 -0.58 -1.71 8.27
CA HIS A 219 0.50 -2.52 7.74
C HIS A 219 1.33 -3.11 8.89
N TYR A 220 1.68 -4.38 8.79
CA TYR A 220 2.65 -5.07 9.63
C TYR A 220 3.80 -5.52 8.75
N PHE A 221 4.95 -4.87 8.90
CA PHE A 221 6.16 -5.14 8.12
C PHE A 221 6.91 -6.31 8.74
N HIS A 222 6.96 -7.43 8.03
CA HIS A 222 7.76 -8.60 8.40
C HIS A 222 9.18 -8.48 7.84
N ALA A 223 9.31 -7.86 6.66
CA ALA A 223 10.57 -7.65 5.98
C ALA A 223 11.50 -6.68 6.73
N ASP A 224 12.79 -6.92 6.61
CA ASP A 224 13.87 -5.97 6.85
C ASP A 224 14.43 -5.41 5.52
N THR A 225 15.34 -4.43 5.61
CA THR A 225 15.97 -3.80 4.44
C THR A 225 16.68 -4.82 3.54
N ASP A 226 17.32 -5.85 4.10
CA ASP A 226 18.05 -6.87 3.33
C ASP A 226 17.09 -7.78 2.56
N GLN A 227 15.94 -8.11 3.14
CA GLN A 227 14.89 -8.89 2.47
C GLN A 227 14.26 -8.09 1.32
N LEU A 228 14.01 -6.78 1.51
CA LEU A 228 13.53 -5.91 0.43
C LEU A 228 14.55 -5.79 -0.70
N ALA A 229 15.83 -5.62 -0.37
CA ALA A 229 16.90 -5.58 -1.36
C ALA A 229 17.02 -6.90 -2.15
N ARG A 230 16.85 -8.05 -1.48
CA ARG A 230 16.81 -9.36 -2.16
C ARG A 230 15.59 -9.51 -3.07
N ALA A 231 14.41 -9.02 -2.68
CA ALA A 231 13.23 -9.00 -3.54
C ALA A 231 13.48 -8.15 -4.80
N GLY A 232 14.26 -7.08 -4.70
CA GLY A 232 14.66 -6.25 -5.82
C GLY A 232 13.47 -5.61 -6.53
N ASP A 233 13.40 -5.72 -7.85
CA ASP A 233 12.32 -5.20 -8.70
C ASP A 233 11.38 -6.30 -9.21
N ARG A 234 11.45 -7.50 -8.61
CA ARG A 234 10.62 -8.65 -8.98
C ARG A 234 9.18 -8.48 -8.50
N HIS A 235 8.28 -9.26 -9.10
CA HIS A 235 6.89 -9.30 -8.66
C HIS A 235 6.76 -9.89 -7.26
N LEU A 236 5.86 -9.32 -6.47
CA LEU A 236 5.39 -9.87 -5.21
C LEU A 236 4.08 -10.63 -5.45
N LEU A 237 3.91 -11.78 -4.83
CA LEU A 237 2.62 -12.47 -4.79
C LEU A 237 1.76 -11.84 -3.70
N GLY A 238 0.59 -11.36 -4.07
CA GLY A 238 -0.38 -10.76 -3.15
C GLY A 238 -1.66 -11.58 -3.08
N GLN A 239 -2.12 -11.88 -1.88
CA GLN A 239 -3.44 -12.48 -1.63
C GLN A 239 -4.26 -11.56 -0.75
N ALA A 240 -5.51 -11.33 -1.11
CA ALA A 240 -6.45 -10.54 -0.31
C ALA A 240 -7.83 -11.19 -0.24
N ARG A 241 -8.49 -11.05 0.92
CA ARG A 241 -9.86 -11.50 1.14
C ARG A 241 -10.57 -10.63 2.16
N ALA A 242 -11.91 -10.64 2.15
CA ALA A 242 -12.71 -10.12 3.26
C ALA A 242 -13.07 -11.27 4.23
N THR A 243 -13.24 -10.90 5.49
CA THR A 243 -13.81 -11.79 6.50
C THR A 243 -15.32 -11.57 6.59
N ARG A 244 -15.77 -10.30 6.59
CA ARG A 244 -17.18 -9.96 6.71
C ARG A 244 -17.52 -8.65 5.98
N MET A 245 -18.71 -8.63 5.39
CA MET A 245 -19.35 -7.42 4.86
C MET A 245 -20.67 -7.24 5.60
N HIS A 246 -20.87 -6.08 6.23
CA HIS A 246 -22.07 -5.83 7.04
C HIS A 246 -22.31 -4.34 7.22
N ASN A 247 -23.56 -3.91 7.07
CA ASN A 247 -23.99 -2.55 7.35
C ASN A 247 -23.08 -1.47 6.75
N ASN A 248 -22.84 -1.54 5.43
CA ASN A 248 -22.01 -0.60 4.68
C ASN A 248 -20.50 -0.66 4.98
N TYR A 249 -20.01 -1.64 5.72
CA TYR A 249 -18.59 -1.82 5.99
C TYR A 249 -18.14 -3.22 5.57
N SER A 250 -16.92 -3.29 5.06
CA SER A 250 -16.19 -4.54 4.83
C SER A 250 -14.78 -4.41 5.39
N ASP A 251 -14.26 -5.51 5.89
CA ASP A 251 -12.84 -5.65 6.15
C ASP A 251 -12.10 -6.18 4.93
N GLN A 252 -10.78 -6.10 4.97
CA GLN A 252 -9.88 -6.83 4.09
C GLN A 252 -8.64 -7.22 4.88
N ILE A 253 -8.18 -8.44 4.67
CA ILE A 253 -6.86 -8.90 5.09
C ILE A 253 -6.09 -9.22 3.81
N ALA A 254 -4.85 -8.76 3.72
CA ALA A 254 -3.96 -9.10 2.61
C ALA A 254 -2.55 -9.44 3.09
N HIS A 255 -1.88 -10.27 2.32
CA HIS A 255 -0.50 -10.70 2.53
C HIS A 255 0.28 -10.51 1.24
N LEU A 256 1.56 -10.11 1.35
CA LEU A 256 2.47 -10.00 0.23
C LEU A 256 3.74 -10.80 0.52
N TRP A 257 4.09 -11.67 -0.41
CA TRP A 257 5.31 -12.47 -0.38
C TRP A 257 6.25 -12.07 -1.52
N SER A 258 7.55 -12.17 -1.29
CA SER A 258 8.52 -12.20 -2.37
C SER A 258 8.38 -13.48 -3.21
N ASP A 259 8.94 -13.49 -4.39
CA ASP A 259 8.87 -14.62 -5.33
C ASP A 259 9.55 -15.91 -4.82
N ASP A 260 10.40 -15.79 -3.80
CA ASP A 260 11.04 -16.93 -3.10
C ASP A 260 10.26 -17.38 -1.85
N GLY A 261 9.04 -16.83 -1.62
CA GLY A 261 8.12 -17.28 -0.58
C GLY A 261 8.26 -16.60 0.78
N GLN A 262 9.10 -15.57 0.92
CA GLN A 262 9.20 -14.82 2.17
C GLN A 262 7.99 -13.89 2.34
N LEU A 263 7.27 -14.01 3.45
CA LEU A 263 6.21 -13.07 3.81
C LEU A 263 6.82 -11.72 4.18
N LEU A 264 6.55 -10.70 3.36
CA LEU A 264 7.10 -9.36 3.54
C LEU A 264 6.16 -8.43 4.30
N LEU A 265 4.86 -8.58 4.07
CA LEU A 265 3.85 -7.67 4.60
C LEU A 265 2.53 -8.38 4.86
N THR A 266 1.90 -8.04 5.98
CA THR A 266 0.47 -8.27 6.22
C THR A 266 -0.24 -6.94 6.33
N THR A 267 -1.40 -6.79 5.67
CA THR A 267 -2.24 -5.61 5.79
C THR A 267 -3.64 -5.96 6.24
N THR A 268 -4.25 -5.05 6.99
CA THR A 268 -5.67 -5.11 7.32
C THR A 268 -6.31 -3.76 7.09
N GLN A 269 -7.53 -3.73 6.54
CA GLN A 269 -8.25 -2.48 6.36
C GLN A 269 -9.74 -2.63 6.61
N VAL A 270 -10.37 -1.51 6.92
CA VAL A 270 -11.82 -1.33 6.92
C VAL A 270 -12.18 -0.37 5.80
N ALA A 271 -13.06 -0.79 4.93
CA ALA A 271 -13.61 0.01 3.86
C ALA A 271 -15.11 0.23 4.07
N TYR A 272 -15.55 1.44 3.78
CA TYR A 272 -16.95 1.80 3.70
C TYR A 272 -17.44 1.62 2.26
N PHE A 273 -18.71 1.20 2.08
CA PHE A 273 -19.35 1.13 0.78
C PHE A 273 -20.81 1.63 0.84
N LYS A 274 -21.32 2.14 -0.27
CA LYS A 274 -22.72 2.58 -0.43
C LYS A 274 -23.47 1.65 -1.37
N GLU A 275 -24.62 1.14 -0.92
CA GLU A 275 -25.65 0.49 -1.76
C GLU A 275 -26.86 1.40 -1.93
#